data_b5cfac7c582141e2c31b40b626234854
#
_entry.id   b5cfac7c582141e2c31b40b626234854
#
_cell.length_a   1.000
_cell.length_b   1.000
_cell.length_c   1.000
_cell.angle_alpha   90.00
_cell.angle_beta   90.00
_cell.angle_gamma   90.00
#
_symmetry.space_group_name_H-M   'P 1'
#
loop_
_entity.id
_entity.type
_entity.pdbx_description
1 polymer ?
#
loop_
_entity_poly.entity_id
_entity_poly.type
_entity_poly.pdbx_seq_one_letter_code
_entity_poly.pdbx_strand_id
1 'polypeptide(L)'
;MSLFQPITTHTAYIPGANNLGIVLTDDGGAIAIDTGLDRDTGRPVRRALDEAQRQLRAIISTHHHADHIGGNEYLVRNLSNVAVYAARLEAPLIEHPLLEPIYLSLGATPPSALRTKWLMAKGVPVQHIIDGDAIEIAGTTLEIVALPGHSIGQIGVAVDGVCFAADGFFGPEVISKHGIPYAHDVAAQLASLERLAMRKERFFLPGHGELTPQSELDAAIRINRLAIERAMHAVRDALTEPGDTLTVARRVQRALGLTITGLPQYAIFVAAVAAHLSHLELTGAAMLMMTDEGAIWRGGS
;
A
#
# COMPACT_ATOMS: atom_id res chain seq x y z
N MET A 1 -8.42 -27.07 9.41
CA MET A 1 -9.10 -25.75 9.45
C MET A 1 -8.90 -25.12 8.09
N SER A 2 -9.94 -24.55 7.51
CA SER A 2 -9.84 -23.82 6.23
C SER A 2 -8.85 -22.67 6.38
N LEU A 3 -8.00 -22.45 5.35
CA LEU A 3 -7.09 -21.30 5.31
C LEU A 3 -7.86 -20.00 5.04
N PHE A 4 -9.05 -20.08 4.44
CA PHE A 4 -9.94 -18.94 4.27
C PHE A 4 -10.67 -18.62 5.58
N GLN A 5 -10.62 -17.37 5.97
CA GLN A 5 -11.55 -16.80 6.94
C GLN A 5 -12.70 -16.15 6.17
N PRO A 6 -13.92 -16.70 6.23
CA PRO A 6 -15.06 -16.12 5.52
C PRO A 6 -15.45 -14.79 6.15
N ILE A 7 -15.82 -13.82 5.29
CA ILE A 7 -16.39 -12.53 5.71
C ILE A 7 -17.88 -12.54 5.37
N THR A 8 -18.21 -12.96 4.14
CA THR A 8 -19.59 -13.10 3.65
C THR A 8 -19.73 -14.42 2.90
N THR A 9 -20.82 -14.59 2.17
CA THR A 9 -21.02 -15.77 1.32
C THR A 9 -20.04 -15.84 0.16
N HIS A 10 -19.64 -14.67 -0.40
CA HIS A 10 -18.78 -14.60 -1.58
C HIS A 10 -17.40 -14.00 -1.29
N THR A 11 -17.15 -13.55 -0.08
CA THR A 11 -15.87 -12.94 0.27
C THR A 11 -15.22 -13.62 1.47
N ALA A 12 -13.93 -13.78 1.40
CA ALA A 12 -13.08 -14.33 2.44
C ALA A 12 -11.71 -13.62 2.41
N TYR A 13 -10.86 -13.95 3.36
CA TYR A 13 -9.46 -13.53 3.33
C TYR A 13 -8.55 -14.59 3.96
N ILE A 14 -7.27 -14.48 3.65
CA ILE A 14 -6.20 -15.25 4.31
C ILE A 14 -5.47 -14.24 5.21
N PRO A 15 -5.57 -14.38 6.55
CA PRO A 15 -4.89 -13.48 7.47
C PRO A 15 -3.38 -13.72 7.46
N GLY A 16 -2.61 -12.65 7.65
CA GLY A 16 -1.15 -12.73 7.70
C GLY A 16 -0.52 -11.41 8.11
N ALA A 17 0.79 -11.29 7.87
CA ALA A 17 1.47 -10.01 7.97
C ALA A 17 0.90 -9.00 6.97
N ASN A 18 0.40 -9.52 5.85
CA ASN A 18 -0.44 -8.84 4.89
C ASN A 18 -1.70 -9.70 4.67
N ASN A 19 -2.88 -9.12 4.74
CA ASN A 19 -4.14 -9.78 4.48
C ASN A 19 -4.35 -9.93 2.97
N LEU A 20 -4.72 -11.14 2.55
CA LEU A 20 -4.98 -11.44 1.15
C LEU A 20 -6.47 -11.65 0.95
N GLY A 21 -7.10 -10.78 0.15
CA GLY A 21 -8.53 -10.87 -0.13
C GLY A 21 -8.86 -11.98 -1.13
N ILE A 22 -10.01 -12.59 -0.95
CA ILE A 22 -10.54 -13.61 -1.87
C ILE A 22 -12.00 -13.30 -2.15
N VAL A 23 -12.35 -13.24 -3.43
CA VAL A 23 -13.73 -13.15 -3.90
C VAL A 23 -14.08 -14.46 -4.61
N LEU A 24 -15.11 -15.13 -4.15
CA LEU A 24 -15.62 -16.38 -4.75
C LEU A 24 -16.67 -16.03 -5.81
N THR A 25 -16.48 -16.55 -7.02
CA THR A 25 -17.41 -16.32 -8.14
C THR A 25 -18.40 -17.48 -8.29
N ASP A 26 -19.57 -17.22 -8.87
CA ASP A 26 -20.66 -18.21 -9.01
C ASP A 26 -20.31 -19.34 -9.99
N ASP A 27 -19.36 -19.10 -10.91
CA ASP A 27 -18.88 -20.09 -11.89
C ASP A 27 -17.89 -21.12 -11.30
N GLY A 28 -17.71 -21.14 -9.98
CA GLY A 28 -16.72 -21.99 -9.32
C GLY A 28 -15.30 -21.44 -9.35
N GLY A 29 -15.15 -20.18 -9.74
CA GLY A 29 -13.87 -19.45 -9.73
C GLY A 29 -13.60 -18.72 -8.42
N ALA A 30 -12.45 -18.03 -8.40
CA ALA A 30 -12.07 -17.07 -7.37
C ALA A 30 -11.21 -15.96 -7.97
N ILE A 31 -11.23 -14.80 -7.34
CA ILE A 31 -10.38 -13.65 -7.62
C ILE A 31 -9.57 -13.40 -6.35
N ALA A 32 -8.25 -13.32 -6.48
CA ALA A 32 -7.37 -12.91 -5.39
C ALA A 32 -7.15 -11.39 -5.43
N ILE A 33 -7.23 -10.75 -4.28
CA ILE A 33 -6.90 -9.34 -4.08
C ILE A 33 -5.60 -9.32 -3.26
N ASP A 34 -4.51 -8.98 -3.93
CA ASP A 34 -3.13 -9.14 -3.49
C ASP A 34 -2.70 -10.60 -3.23
N THR A 35 -1.40 -10.83 -3.08
CA THR A 35 -0.84 -12.19 -3.02
C THR A 35 0.30 -12.34 -2.01
N GLY A 36 0.61 -11.26 -1.28
CA GLY A 36 1.64 -11.24 -0.24
C GLY A 36 3.06 -11.07 -0.78
N LEU A 37 4.04 -11.27 0.11
CA LEU A 37 5.45 -10.87 -0.10
C LEU A 37 6.22 -11.76 -1.08
N ASP A 38 5.92 -13.05 -1.15
CA ASP A 38 6.71 -14.00 -1.91
C ASP A 38 5.95 -15.32 -2.18
N ARG A 39 6.67 -16.29 -2.73
CA ARG A 39 6.14 -17.63 -2.96
C ARG A 39 5.54 -18.27 -1.71
N ASP A 40 6.11 -18.02 -0.55
CA ASP A 40 5.66 -18.69 0.68
C ASP A 40 4.33 -18.11 1.19
N THR A 41 3.99 -16.87 0.80
CA THR A 41 2.66 -16.26 0.99
C THR A 41 1.69 -16.59 -0.15
N GLY A 42 2.15 -16.77 -1.38
CA GLY A 42 1.33 -17.23 -2.52
C GLY A 42 0.88 -18.70 -2.41
N ARG A 43 1.68 -19.58 -1.77
CA ARG A 43 1.33 -21.00 -1.56
C ARG A 43 0.04 -21.21 -0.74
N PRO A 44 -0.18 -20.51 0.39
CA PRO A 44 -1.44 -20.55 1.12
C PRO A 44 -2.66 -20.19 0.25
N VAL A 45 -2.53 -19.19 -0.65
CA VAL A 45 -3.61 -18.85 -1.59
C VAL A 45 -3.96 -20.05 -2.46
N ARG A 46 -2.96 -20.63 -3.13
CA ARG A 46 -3.18 -21.82 -3.98
C ARG A 46 -3.80 -22.97 -3.18
N ARG A 47 -3.22 -23.29 -2.03
CA ARG A 47 -3.72 -24.39 -1.18
C ARG A 47 -5.16 -24.17 -0.74
N ALA A 48 -5.51 -22.96 -0.33
CA ALA A 48 -6.85 -22.61 0.08
C ALA A 48 -7.86 -22.76 -1.08
N LEU A 49 -7.46 -22.39 -2.30
CA LEU A 49 -8.27 -22.57 -3.50
C LEU A 49 -8.44 -24.06 -3.86
N ASP A 50 -7.37 -24.85 -3.78
CA ASP A 50 -7.40 -26.31 -4.00
C ASP A 50 -8.34 -27.00 -2.98
N GLU A 51 -8.24 -26.67 -1.69
CA GLU A 51 -9.12 -27.18 -0.62
C GLU A 51 -10.58 -26.77 -0.83
N ALA A 52 -10.84 -25.55 -1.33
CA ALA A 52 -12.17 -25.05 -1.65
C ALA A 52 -12.69 -25.51 -3.02
N GLN A 53 -11.91 -26.27 -3.79
CA GLN A 53 -12.22 -26.68 -5.18
C GLN A 53 -12.55 -25.50 -6.08
N ARG A 54 -11.81 -24.38 -5.97
CA ARG A 54 -11.98 -23.15 -6.73
C ARG A 54 -10.80 -22.92 -7.68
N GLN A 55 -11.10 -22.38 -8.86
CA GLN A 55 -10.08 -22.00 -9.85
C GLN A 55 -9.79 -20.50 -9.75
N LEU A 56 -8.49 -20.13 -9.58
CA LEU A 56 -8.11 -18.73 -9.64
C LEU A 56 -8.32 -18.20 -11.08
N ARG A 57 -9.18 -17.20 -11.23
CA ARG A 57 -9.46 -16.53 -12.50
C ARG A 57 -8.59 -15.31 -12.71
N ALA A 58 -8.40 -14.55 -11.63
CA ALA A 58 -7.67 -13.29 -11.69
C ALA A 58 -6.95 -12.99 -10.36
N ILE A 59 -5.94 -12.15 -10.48
CA ILE A 59 -5.30 -11.44 -9.38
C ILE A 59 -5.53 -9.95 -9.63
N ILE A 60 -6.09 -9.25 -8.64
CA ILE A 60 -6.12 -7.79 -8.61
C ILE A 60 -5.00 -7.34 -7.68
N SER A 61 -3.98 -6.72 -8.23
CA SER A 61 -2.91 -6.09 -7.45
C SER A 61 -3.33 -4.67 -7.11
N THR A 62 -3.53 -4.39 -5.83
CA THR A 62 -4.03 -3.09 -5.36
C THR A 62 -3.02 -1.99 -5.58
N HIS A 63 -1.74 -2.29 -5.38
CA HIS A 63 -0.59 -1.43 -5.65
C HIS A 63 0.69 -2.27 -5.79
N HIS A 64 1.83 -1.63 -6.09
CA HIS A 64 3.06 -2.32 -6.52
C HIS A 64 3.97 -2.78 -5.39
N HIS A 65 3.73 -2.45 -4.12
CA HIS A 65 4.66 -2.82 -3.04
C HIS A 65 4.83 -4.34 -2.95
N ALA A 66 6.07 -4.75 -2.68
CA ALA A 66 6.49 -6.14 -2.80
C ALA A 66 5.68 -7.12 -1.93
N ASP A 67 5.21 -6.69 -0.77
CA ASP A 67 4.42 -7.49 0.16
C ASP A 67 2.93 -7.61 -0.25
N HIS A 68 2.51 -6.95 -1.32
CA HIS A 68 1.21 -7.11 -1.97
C HIS A 68 1.26 -7.96 -3.23
N ILE A 69 2.36 -7.88 -3.99
CA ILE A 69 2.46 -8.52 -5.30
C ILE A 69 3.45 -9.70 -5.37
N GLY A 70 4.22 -9.95 -4.31
CA GLY A 70 5.32 -10.91 -4.32
C GLY A 70 4.92 -12.36 -4.61
N GLY A 71 3.67 -12.73 -4.32
CA GLY A 71 3.10 -14.04 -4.66
C GLY A 71 2.62 -14.18 -6.10
N ASN A 72 2.47 -13.08 -6.86
CA ASN A 72 1.92 -13.07 -8.22
C ASN A 72 2.66 -14.07 -9.14
N GLU A 73 3.99 -13.98 -9.21
CA GLU A 73 4.80 -14.86 -10.08
C GLU A 73 4.58 -16.33 -9.78
N TYR A 74 4.51 -16.68 -8.50
CA TYR A 74 4.26 -18.06 -8.11
C TYR A 74 2.87 -18.53 -8.57
N LEU A 75 1.82 -17.74 -8.40
CA LEU A 75 0.46 -18.10 -8.77
C LEU A 75 0.31 -18.18 -10.30
N VAL A 76 0.74 -17.17 -11.03
CA VAL A 76 0.66 -17.13 -12.50
C VAL A 76 1.46 -18.28 -13.13
N ARG A 77 2.62 -18.63 -12.59
CA ARG A 77 3.45 -19.71 -13.12
C ARG A 77 2.89 -21.11 -12.87
N ASN A 78 2.14 -21.29 -11.78
CA ASN A 78 1.70 -22.62 -11.33
C ASN A 78 0.21 -22.88 -11.56
N LEU A 79 -0.56 -21.88 -11.97
CA LEU A 79 -1.98 -21.97 -12.27
C LEU A 79 -2.22 -21.52 -13.71
N SER A 80 -3.15 -22.19 -14.39
CA SER A 80 -3.47 -21.87 -15.79
C SER A 80 -4.52 -20.76 -15.87
N ASN A 81 -4.39 -19.89 -16.88
CA ASN A 81 -5.38 -18.87 -17.22
C ASN A 81 -5.67 -17.86 -16.10
N VAL A 82 -4.66 -17.48 -15.36
CA VAL A 82 -4.74 -16.41 -14.34
C VAL A 82 -4.34 -15.09 -14.99
N ALA A 83 -5.26 -14.13 -15.03
CA ALA A 83 -4.99 -12.78 -15.50
C ALA A 83 -4.64 -11.85 -14.32
N VAL A 84 -3.69 -10.94 -14.53
CA VAL A 84 -3.31 -9.92 -13.52
C VAL A 84 -3.90 -8.58 -13.94
N TYR A 85 -4.59 -7.95 -13.00
CA TYR A 85 -5.23 -6.66 -13.10
C TYR A 85 -4.54 -5.66 -12.18
N ALA A 86 -4.34 -4.43 -12.62
CA ALA A 86 -3.82 -3.35 -11.79
C ALA A 86 -4.23 -1.98 -12.34
N ALA A 87 -4.21 -0.97 -11.49
CA ALA A 87 -4.38 0.41 -11.91
C ALA A 87 -3.26 0.85 -12.86
N ARG A 88 -3.56 1.79 -13.77
CA ARG A 88 -2.65 2.24 -14.84
C ARG A 88 -1.27 2.67 -14.35
N LEU A 89 -1.21 3.41 -13.24
CA LEU A 89 0.08 3.91 -12.70
C LEU A 89 0.84 2.84 -11.91
N GLU A 90 0.17 1.80 -11.43
CA GLU A 90 0.78 0.69 -10.70
C GLU A 90 1.36 -0.38 -11.64
N ALA A 91 0.74 -0.59 -12.78
CA ALA A 91 1.09 -1.66 -13.71
C ALA A 91 2.59 -1.66 -14.12
N PRO A 92 3.22 -0.55 -14.51
CA PRO A 92 4.64 -0.53 -14.87
C PRO A 92 5.56 -0.95 -13.69
N LEU A 93 5.18 -0.62 -12.45
CA LEU A 93 5.95 -0.97 -11.25
C LEU A 93 5.78 -2.45 -10.88
N ILE A 94 4.61 -3.04 -11.17
CA ILE A 94 4.34 -4.47 -11.02
C ILE A 94 5.09 -5.29 -12.08
N GLU A 95 5.13 -4.81 -13.32
CA GLU A 95 5.85 -5.47 -14.41
C GLU A 95 7.37 -5.36 -14.26
N HIS A 96 7.84 -4.23 -13.74
CA HIS A 96 9.25 -3.89 -13.58
C HIS A 96 9.58 -3.47 -12.13
N PRO A 97 9.54 -4.39 -11.15
CA PRO A 97 9.71 -4.04 -9.73
C PRO A 97 11.05 -3.38 -9.36
N LEU A 98 12.04 -3.42 -10.26
CA LEU A 98 13.29 -2.67 -10.08
C LEU A 98 13.07 -1.15 -10.05
N LEU A 99 11.94 -0.66 -10.59
CA LEU A 99 11.63 0.77 -10.60
C LEU A 99 11.49 1.34 -9.19
N GLU A 100 10.95 0.58 -8.22
CA GLU A 100 10.86 1.03 -6.84
C GLU A 100 12.24 1.29 -6.21
N PRO A 101 13.19 0.37 -6.16
CA PRO A 101 14.55 0.67 -5.70
C PRO A 101 15.23 1.82 -6.48
N ILE A 102 14.93 1.99 -7.77
CA ILE A 102 15.48 3.09 -8.59
C ILE A 102 14.96 4.44 -8.09
N TYR A 103 13.66 4.62 -7.89
CA TYR A 103 13.15 5.91 -7.41
C TYR A 103 13.58 6.18 -5.96
N LEU A 104 13.69 5.16 -5.10
CA LEU A 104 14.27 5.28 -3.77
C LEU A 104 15.78 5.62 -3.78
N SER A 105 16.46 5.43 -4.92
CA SER A 105 17.87 5.78 -5.17
C SER A 105 18.02 7.07 -6.01
N LEU A 106 17.03 7.96 -5.98
CA LEU A 106 17.04 9.22 -6.74
C LEU A 106 17.20 9.02 -8.27
N GLY A 107 16.67 7.92 -8.81
CA GLY A 107 16.78 7.57 -10.22
C GLY A 107 18.10 6.90 -10.62
N ALA A 108 19.04 6.75 -9.70
CA ALA A 108 20.29 6.04 -9.96
C ALA A 108 20.12 4.52 -9.87
N THR A 109 21.11 3.77 -10.38
CA THR A 109 21.19 2.32 -10.16
C THR A 109 21.23 2.02 -8.65
N PRO A 110 20.25 1.30 -8.10
CA PRO A 110 20.17 1.09 -6.66
C PRO A 110 21.30 0.19 -6.16
N PRO A 111 21.83 0.45 -4.95
CA PRO A 111 22.77 -0.44 -4.31
C PRO A 111 22.12 -1.81 -4.03
N SER A 112 22.93 -2.85 -3.89
CA SER A 112 22.46 -4.23 -3.67
C SER A 112 21.55 -4.35 -2.44
N ALA A 113 21.81 -3.57 -1.39
CA ALA A 113 21.02 -3.55 -0.17
C ALA A 113 19.56 -3.06 -0.37
N LEU A 114 19.25 -2.35 -1.46
CA LEU A 114 17.87 -1.99 -1.83
C LEU A 114 17.24 -2.99 -2.81
N ARG A 115 17.99 -3.94 -3.36
CA ARG A 115 17.46 -4.98 -4.26
C ARG A 115 17.06 -6.23 -3.47
N THR A 116 16.18 -6.06 -2.52
CA THR A 116 15.73 -7.14 -1.64
C THR A 116 14.28 -7.48 -1.91
N LYS A 117 13.84 -8.66 -1.47
CA LYS A 117 12.43 -9.08 -1.60
C LYS A 117 11.43 -8.13 -0.89
N TRP A 118 11.89 -7.27 -0.02
CA TRP A 118 11.07 -6.31 0.71
C TRP A 118 10.72 -5.05 -0.11
N LEU A 119 11.52 -4.77 -1.15
CA LEU A 119 11.32 -3.63 -2.06
C LEU A 119 11.12 -4.09 -3.51
N MET A 120 11.33 -5.35 -3.83
CA MET A 120 11.36 -5.81 -5.20
C MET A 120 10.82 -7.23 -5.30
N ALA A 121 9.57 -7.34 -5.72
CA ALA A 121 8.97 -8.62 -6.09
C ALA A 121 9.58 -9.17 -7.39
N LYS A 122 9.11 -10.32 -7.84
CA LYS A 122 9.34 -10.77 -9.23
C LYS A 122 8.23 -10.21 -10.11
N GLY A 123 8.61 -9.50 -11.15
CA GLY A 123 7.68 -8.90 -12.11
C GLY A 123 6.83 -9.93 -12.83
N VAL A 124 5.59 -9.58 -13.07
CA VAL A 124 4.66 -10.32 -13.93
C VAL A 124 3.98 -9.35 -14.88
N PRO A 125 3.62 -9.79 -16.11
CA PRO A 125 2.82 -8.95 -16.99
C PRO A 125 1.47 -8.61 -16.35
N VAL A 126 1.00 -7.37 -16.54
CA VAL A 126 -0.34 -6.93 -16.20
C VAL A 126 -1.19 -6.98 -17.46
N GLN A 127 -2.08 -7.97 -17.56
CA GLN A 127 -2.89 -8.18 -18.77
C GLN A 127 -4.02 -7.16 -18.90
N HIS A 128 -4.53 -6.66 -17.78
CA HIS A 128 -5.68 -5.75 -17.78
C HIS A 128 -5.42 -4.53 -16.91
N ILE A 129 -5.52 -3.37 -17.55
CA ILE A 129 -5.45 -2.09 -16.85
C ILE A 129 -6.84 -1.74 -16.31
N ILE A 130 -6.90 -1.45 -15.02
CA ILE A 130 -8.11 -0.95 -14.36
C ILE A 130 -8.17 0.56 -14.57
N ASP A 131 -9.20 1.01 -15.27
CA ASP A 131 -9.39 2.39 -15.74
C ASP A 131 -10.85 2.84 -15.53
N GLY A 132 -11.40 2.65 -14.36
CA GLY A 132 -12.79 3.03 -14.08
C GLY A 132 -13.20 2.68 -12.67
N ASP A 133 -14.44 3.00 -12.34
CA ASP A 133 -15.00 2.81 -11.00
C ASP A 133 -15.54 1.39 -10.79
N ALA A 134 -15.55 0.53 -11.81
CA ALA A 134 -15.95 -0.87 -11.70
C ALA A 134 -15.33 -1.71 -12.81
N ILE A 135 -15.15 -3.00 -12.52
CA ILE A 135 -14.74 -4.03 -13.49
C ILE A 135 -15.61 -5.28 -13.34
N GLU A 136 -15.71 -6.05 -14.38
CA GLU A 136 -16.35 -7.36 -14.35
C GLU A 136 -15.33 -8.47 -14.58
N ILE A 137 -15.27 -9.45 -13.69
CA ILE A 137 -14.40 -10.63 -13.79
C ILE A 137 -15.24 -11.88 -13.48
N ALA A 138 -15.26 -12.82 -14.40
CA ALA A 138 -15.97 -14.09 -14.25
C ALA A 138 -17.45 -13.91 -13.80
N GLY A 139 -18.16 -12.94 -14.39
CA GLY A 139 -19.55 -12.61 -14.08
C GLY A 139 -19.77 -11.86 -12.76
N THR A 140 -18.68 -11.52 -12.04
CA THR A 140 -18.74 -10.76 -10.78
C THR A 140 -18.34 -9.32 -11.03
N THR A 141 -19.23 -8.38 -10.71
CA THR A 141 -18.95 -6.94 -10.74
C THR A 141 -18.23 -6.53 -9.45
N LEU A 142 -17.09 -5.88 -9.59
CA LEU A 142 -16.25 -5.36 -8.52
C LEU A 142 -16.21 -3.84 -8.64
N GLU A 143 -16.57 -3.12 -7.58
CA GLU A 143 -16.39 -1.67 -7.52
C GLU A 143 -14.93 -1.37 -7.18
N ILE A 144 -14.35 -0.41 -7.90
CA ILE A 144 -12.97 0.04 -7.69
C ILE A 144 -12.99 1.33 -6.88
N VAL A 145 -12.30 1.29 -5.78
CA VAL A 145 -12.19 2.43 -4.86
C VAL A 145 -10.81 3.04 -5.04
N ALA A 146 -10.72 4.22 -5.64
CA ALA A 146 -9.43 4.92 -5.78
C ALA A 146 -8.92 5.35 -4.40
N LEU A 147 -7.75 4.87 -3.99
CA LEU A 147 -7.12 5.13 -2.69
C LEU A 147 -5.65 5.58 -2.84
N PRO A 148 -5.35 6.55 -3.72
CA PRO A 148 -3.98 7.02 -3.90
C PRO A 148 -3.47 7.71 -2.63
N GLY A 149 -2.14 7.79 -2.52
CA GLY A 149 -1.45 8.50 -1.43
C GLY A 149 -0.43 7.62 -0.73
N HIS A 150 -0.77 6.39 -0.35
CA HIS A 150 0.23 5.40 0.06
C HIS A 150 1.12 5.02 -1.13
N SER A 151 0.53 4.68 -2.27
CA SER A 151 1.22 4.59 -3.55
C SER A 151 0.54 5.45 -4.60
N ILE A 152 1.17 5.56 -5.78
CA ILE A 152 0.78 6.54 -6.80
C ILE A 152 -0.62 6.29 -7.38
N GLY A 153 -1.04 5.04 -7.46
CA GLY A 153 -2.31 4.63 -8.07
C GLY A 153 -3.04 3.54 -7.29
N GLN A 154 -2.78 3.43 -5.98
CA GLN A 154 -3.43 2.42 -5.14
C GLN A 154 -4.94 2.44 -5.28
N ILE A 155 -5.50 1.25 -5.35
CA ILE A 155 -6.94 1.00 -5.34
C ILE A 155 -7.35 0.09 -4.18
N GLY A 156 -8.59 0.22 -3.75
CA GLY A 156 -9.32 -0.81 -3.04
C GLY A 156 -10.34 -1.48 -3.95
N VAL A 157 -10.90 -2.58 -3.49
CA VAL A 157 -11.94 -3.35 -4.19
C VAL A 157 -13.12 -3.54 -3.26
N ALA A 158 -14.32 -3.14 -3.68
CA ALA A 158 -15.53 -3.33 -2.90
C ALA A 158 -16.49 -4.30 -3.61
N VAL A 159 -16.96 -5.30 -2.87
CA VAL A 159 -17.87 -6.34 -3.35
C VAL A 159 -18.58 -7.01 -2.17
N ASP A 160 -19.84 -7.37 -2.34
CA ASP A 160 -20.65 -8.11 -1.34
C ASP A 160 -20.61 -7.50 0.07
N GLY A 161 -20.59 -6.16 0.16
CA GLY A 161 -20.56 -5.42 1.42
C GLY A 161 -19.22 -5.48 2.17
N VAL A 162 -18.14 -5.83 1.47
CA VAL A 162 -16.75 -5.79 1.96
C VAL A 162 -15.93 -4.85 1.09
N CYS A 163 -15.17 -3.96 1.70
CA CYS A 163 -14.13 -3.16 1.06
C CYS A 163 -12.76 -3.71 1.43
N PHE A 164 -12.05 -4.29 0.48
CA PHE A 164 -10.64 -4.63 0.57
C PHE A 164 -9.85 -3.36 0.32
N ALA A 165 -9.45 -2.69 1.39
CA ALA A 165 -8.91 -1.33 1.35
C ALA A 165 -7.39 -1.28 1.15
N ALA A 166 -6.71 -2.43 1.12
CA ALA A 166 -5.24 -2.53 1.07
C ALA A 166 -4.58 -1.57 2.08
N ASP A 167 -3.60 -0.78 1.68
CA ASP A 167 -2.89 0.19 2.52
C ASP A 167 -3.55 1.59 2.51
N GLY A 168 -4.85 1.63 2.19
CA GLY A 168 -5.67 2.84 2.37
C GLY A 168 -5.82 3.26 3.83
N PHE A 169 -5.74 2.33 4.77
CA PHE A 169 -5.57 2.56 6.20
C PHE A 169 -4.86 1.35 6.85
N PHE A 170 -4.31 1.54 8.04
CA PHE A 170 -3.57 0.54 8.79
C PHE A 170 -4.21 0.26 10.15
N GLY A 171 -4.04 -0.96 10.64
CA GLY A 171 -4.39 -1.30 12.01
C GLY A 171 -3.53 -0.53 13.03
N PRO A 172 -4.04 -0.33 14.28
CA PRO A 172 -3.36 0.48 15.30
C PRO A 172 -1.97 -0.06 15.69
N GLU A 173 -1.76 -1.36 15.63
CA GLU A 173 -0.48 -2.00 15.93
C GLU A 173 0.59 -1.65 14.90
N VAL A 174 0.21 -1.58 13.61
CA VAL A 174 1.10 -1.19 12.51
C VAL A 174 1.53 0.26 12.67
N ILE A 175 0.57 1.16 12.93
CA ILE A 175 0.83 2.57 13.21
C ILE A 175 1.79 2.74 14.39
N SER A 176 1.55 2.03 15.49
CA SER A 176 2.40 2.08 16.68
C SER A 176 3.83 1.62 16.40
N LYS A 177 3.99 0.59 15.58
CA LYS A 177 5.29 -0.02 15.27
C LYS A 177 6.15 0.87 14.37
N HIS A 178 5.55 1.51 13.36
CA HIS A 178 6.31 2.22 12.32
C HIS A 178 6.46 3.72 12.56
N GLY A 179 5.62 4.31 13.41
CA GLY A 179 5.73 5.70 13.87
C GLY A 179 5.36 6.76 12.83
N ILE A 180 5.75 6.58 11.57
CA ILE A 180 5.38 7.42 10.43
C ILE A 180 4.79 6.49 9.34
N PRO A 181 3.51 6.65 8.97
CA PRO A 181 2.96 5.93 7.85
C PRO A 181 3.68 6.31 6.56
N TYR A 182 4.03 5.31 5.75
CA TYR A 182 4.57 5.61 4.42
C TYR A 182 3.51 6.31 3.58
N ALA A 183 3.91 7.37 2.93
CA ALA A 183 3.10 8.12 1.98
C ALA A 183 3.96 8.52 0.78
N HIS A 184 3.44 8.30 -0.41
CA HIS A 184 3.92 8.91 -1.64
C HIS A 184 3.39 10.35 -1.77
N ASP A 185 2.12 10.56 -1.42
CA ASP A 185 1.43 11.85 -1.42
C ASP A 185 0.54 11.98 -0.19
N VAL A 186 0.90 12.89 0.71
CA VAL A 186 0.20 13.10 1.99
C VAL A 186 -1.22 13.64 1.79
N ALA A 187 -1.42 14.57 0.84
CA ALA A 187 -2.74 15.14 0.58
C ALA A 187 -3.69 14.09 0.00
N ALA A 188 -3.20 13.30 -0.96
CA ALA A 188 -3.97 12.21 -1.56
C ALA A 188 -4.30 11.12 -0.52
N GLN A 189 -3.38 10.80 0.41
CA GLN A 189 -3.62 9.82 1.46
C GLN A 189 -4.68 10.31 2.45
N LEU A 190 -4.65 11.57 2.87
CA LEU A 190 -5.70 12.16 3.69
C LEU A 190 -7.07 12.14 3.00
N ALA A 191 -7.12 12.49 1.71
CA ALA A 191 -8.35 12.42 0.91
C ALA A 191 -8.87 10.97 0.75
N SER A 192 -7.97 9.98 0.67
CA SER A 192 -8.32 8.56 0.63
C SER A 192 -8.92 8.08 1.95
N LEU A 193 -8.39 8.52 3.10
CA LEU A 193 -9.00 8.28 4.41
C LEU A 193 -10.41 8.88 4.51
N GLU A 194 -10.62 10.09 4.00
CA GLU A 194 -11.95 10.71 3.96
C GLU A 194 -12.92 9.95 3.07
N ARG A 195 -12.44 9.48 1.92
CA ARG A 195 -13.23 8.64 1.01
C ARG A 195 -13.66 7.35 1.68
N LEU A 196 -12.75 6.67 2.39
CA LEU A 196 -13.07 5.46 3.15
C LEU A 196 -14.09 5.74 4.27
N ALA A 197 -13.98 6.85 5.01
CA ALA A 197 -14.92 7.22 6.06
C ALA A 197 -16.37 7.42 5.57
N MET A 198 -16.54 7.79 4.29
CA MET A 198 -17.87 7.98 3.69
C MET A 198 -18.50 6.68 3.19
N ARG A 199 -17.77 5.58 3.15
CA ARG A 199 -18.23 4.29 2.62
C ARG A 199 -19.18 3.59 3.58
N LYS A 200 -19.99 2.65 3.03
CA LYS A 200 -21.10 2.00 3.74
C LYS A 200 -21.03 0.47 3.73
N GLU A 201 -19.91 -0.10 3.30
CA GLU A 201 -19.67 -1.54 3.41
C GLU A 201 -19.75 -1.97 4.87
N ARG A 202 -20.18 -3.21 5.09
CA ARG A 202 -20.28 -3.77 6.45
C ARG A 202 -18.92 -4.05 7.08
N PHE A 203 -17.92 -4.32 6.24
CA PHE A 203 -16.58 -4.68 6.65
C PHE A 203 -15.52 -4.03 5.76
N PHE A 204 -14.39 -3.68 6.36
CA PHE A 204 -13.21 -3.10 5.71
C PHE A 204 -11.99 -3.93 6.09
N LEU A 205 -11.29 -4.43 5.08
CA LEU A 205 -10.08 -5.21 5.27
C LEU A 205 -8.87 -4.38 4.84
N PRO A 206 -8.02 -3.90 5.78
CA PRO A 206 -6.74 -3.29 5.43
C PRO A 206 -5.74 -4.36 4.99
N GLY A 207 -4.71 -3.97 4.25
CA GLY A 207 -3.57 -4.85 3.97
C GLY A 207 -2.88 -5.31 5.26
N HIS A 208 -2.74 -4.40 6.21
CA HIS A 208 -2.10 -4.66 7.49
C HIS A 208 -3.01 -4.27 8.66
N GLY A 209 -3.50 -5.23 9.39
CA GLY A 209 -4.40 -5.05 10.54
C GLY A 209 -5.55 -6.05 10.54
N GLU A 210 -6.50 -5.85 11.43
CA GLU A 210 -7.65 -6.72 11.56
C GLU A 210 -8.81 -6.28 10.65
N LEU A 211 -9.69 -7.25 10.34
CA LEU A 211 -10.95 -6.96 9.67
C LEU A 211 -11.77 -6.00 10.52
N THR A 212 -12.08 -4.84 9.98
CA THR A 212 -12.72 -3.73 10.68
C THR A 212 -14.20 -3.66 10.30
N PRO A 213 -15.14 -3.83 11.25
CA PRO A 213 -16.56 -3.63 10.98
C PRO A 213 -16.84 -2.12 10.76
N GLN A 214 -17.89 -1.81 10.03
CA GLN A 214 -18.30 -0.43 9.71
C GLN A 214 -18.46 0.46 10.96
N SER A 215 -18.92 -0.13 12.07
CA SER A 215 -19.09 0.60 13.36
C SER A 215 -17.76 1.06 13.99
N GLU A 216 -16.62 0.48 13.58
CA GLU A 216 -15.29 0.81 14.11
C GLU A 216 -14.43 1.59 13.10
N LEU A 217 -14.92 1.75 11.85
CA LEU A 217 -14.18 2.40 10.78
C LEU A 217 -13.76 3.82 11.12
N ASP A 218 -14.66 4.65 11.70
CA ASP A 218 -14.37 6.04 12.07
C ASP A 218 -13.20 6.13 13.08
N ALA A 219 -13.14 5.18 14.02
CA ALA A 219 -12.04 5.12 14.98
C ALA A 219 -10.72 4.72 14.30
N ALA A 220 -10.74 3.74 13.39
CA ALA A 220 -9.57 3.34 12.61
C ALA A 220 -9.05 4.48 11.72
N ILE A 221 -9.93 5.15 10.99
CA ILE A 221 -9.58 6.30 10.13
C ILE A 221 -8.97 7.42 10.96
N ARG A 222 -9.57 7.74 12.13
CA ARG A 222 -9.03 8.77 13.02
C ARG A 222 -7.62 8.46 13.51
N ILE A 223 -7.32 7.21 13.87
CA ILE A 223 -5.98 6.78 14.29
C ILE A 223 -4.96 7.01 13.17
N ASN A 224 -5.31 6.64 11.93
CA ASN A 224 -4.47 6.85 10.76
C ASN A 224 -4.23 8.34 10.48
N ARG A 225 -5.27 9.16 10.51
CA ARG A 225 -5.17 10.62 10.35
C ARG A 225 -4.24 11.23 11.39
N LEU A 226 -4.41 10.90 12.67
CA LEU A 226 -3.56 11.40 13.76
C LEU A 226 -2.09 10.99 13.58
N ALA A 227 -1.82 9.80 13.03
CA ALA A 227 -0.45 9.37 12.75
C ALA A 227 0.20 10.23 11.64
N ILE A 228 -0.53 10.54 10.58
CA ILE A 228 -0.07 11.43 9.50
C ILE A 228 0.15 12.85 10.06
N GLU A 229 -0.79 13.38 10.83
CA GLU A 229 -0.69 14.71 11.44
C GLU A 229 0.51 14.80 12.40
N ARG A 230 0.76 13.76 13.20
CA ARG A 230 1.93 13.69 14.08
C ARG A 230 3.23 13.71 13.29
N ALA A 231 3.31 12.96 12.19
CA ALA A 231 4.46 12.96 11.30
C ALA A 231 4.67 14.34 10.67
N MET A 232 3.60 14.97 10.20
CA MET A 232 3.63 16.31 9.62
C MET A 232 4.11 17.37 10.63
N HIS A 233 3.65 17.30 11.89
CA HIS A 233 4.14 18.17 12.95
C HIS A 233 5.64 17.96 13.20
N ALA A 234 6.10 16.71 13.29
CA ALA A 234 7.53 16.43 13.49
C ALA A 234 8.40 16.93 12.34
N VAL A 235 7.90 16.84 11.09
CA VAL A 235 8.62 17.39 9.92
C VAL A 235 8.64 18.92 9.98
N ARG A 236 7.53 19.58 10.30
CA ARG A 236 7.46 21.04 10.44
C ARG A 236 8.37 21.54 11.56
N ASP A 237 8.37 20.89 12.71
CA ASP A 237 9.21 21.27 13.84
C ASP A 237 10.71 21.06 13.53
N ALA A 238 11.05 20.08 12.68
CA ALA A 238 12.41 19.86 12.21
C ALA A 238 12.93 20.99 11.28
N LEU A 239 12.04 21.88 10.79
CA LEU A 239 12.37 23.05 9.95
C LEU A 239 12.61 24.33 10.75
N THR A 240 12.65 24.30 12.09
CA THR A 240 13.06 25.42 12.93
C THR A 240 14.48 25.90 12.59
N GLU A 241 15.31 24.99 12.11
CA GLU A 241 16.59 25.28 11.49
C GLU A 241 16.58 24.80 10.04
N PRO A 242 17.13 25.57 9.08
CA PRO A 242 17.26 25.13 7.70
C PRO A 242 18.07 23.83 7.57
N GLY A 243 17.79 23.04 6.55
CA GLY A 243 18.53 21.81 6.29
C GLY A 243 18.11 21.12 5.00
N ASP A 244 19.00 20.30 4.45
CA ASP A 244 18.67 19.41 3.34
C ASP A 244 17.68 18.31 3.79
N THR A 245 17.09 17.60 2.84
CA THR A 245 16.11 16.53 3.12
C THR A 245 16.65 15.49 4.10
N LEU A 246 17.93 15.09 3.99
CA LEU A 246 18.51 14.07 4.88
C LEU A 246 18.75 14.61 6.29
N THR A 247 19.09 15.89 6.42
CA THR A 247 19.22 16.58 7.71
C THR A 247 17.87 16.67 8.40
N VAL A 248 16.81 17.08 7.68
CA VAL A 248 15.44 17.10 8.21
C VAL A 248 15.03 15.69 8.61
N ALA A 249 15.24 14.68 7.78
CA ALA A 249 14.91 13.29 8.09
C ALA A 249 15.58 12.80 9.38
N ARG A 250 16.88 13.11 9.60
CA ARG A 250 17.57 12.76 10.85
C ARG A 250 16.97 13.44 12.08
N ARG A 251 16.51 14.69 11.95
CA ARG A 251 15.83 15.42 13.05
C ARG A 251 14.48 14.78 13.37
N VAL A 252 13.68 14.47 12.33
CA VAL A 252 12.39 13.78 12.46
C VAL A 252 12.55 12.39 13.09
N GLN A 253 13.55 11.62 12.65
CA GLN A 253 13.85 10.31 13.23
C GLN A 253 14.09 10.40 14.74
N ARG A 254 14.88 11.39 15.20
CA ARG A 254 15.16 11.62 16.62
C ARG A 254 13.90 12.08 17.36
N ALA A 255 13.15 13.03 16.80
CA ALA A 255 11.93 13.55 17.43
C ALA A 255 10.86 12.46 17.62
N LEU A 256 10.74 11.54 16.70
CA LEU A 256 9.81 10.42 16.78
C LEU A 256 10.38 9.19 17.52
N GLY A 257 11.65 9.22 17.95
CA GLY A 257 12.29 8.10 18.64
C GLY A 257 12.44 6.83 17.80
N LEU A 258 12.54 6.95 16.47
CA LEU A 258 12.55 5.80 15.57
C LEU A 258 13.91 5.13 15.51
N THR A 259 13.93 3.81 15.66
CA THR A 259 15.12 2.97 15.45
C THR A 259 15.07 2.39 14.04
N ILE A 260 15.95 2.86 13.16
CA ILE A 260 16.09 2.39 11.77
C ILE A 260 17.41 1.64 11.67
N THR A 261 17.34 0.34 11.34
CA THR A 261 18.51 -0.55 11.34
C THR A 261 18.96 -1.01 9.96
N GLY A 262 18.15 -0.77 8.92
CA GLY A 262 18.44 -1.24 7.57
C GLY A 262 18.27 -0.15 6.51
N LEU A 263 19.06 -0.25 5.43
CA LEU A 263 18.99 0.69 4.32
C LEU A 263 17.61 0.73 3.63
N PRO A 264 16.89 -0.40 3.42
CA PRO A 264 15.54 -0.35 2.86
C PRO A 264 14.59 0.49 3.73
N GLN A 265 14.56 0.24 5.03
CA GLN A 265 13.73 1.00 5.97
C GLN A 265 14.11 2.49 5.98
N TYR A 266 15.40 2.80 5.90
CA TYR A 266 15.89 4.19 5.85
C TYR A 266 15.45 4.88 4.55
N ALA A 267 15.54 4.22 3.41
CA ALA A 267 15.13 4.79 2.12
C ALA A 267 13.63 5.11 2.09
N ILE A 268 12.79 4.17 2.55
CA ILE A 268 11.33 4.38 2.69
C ILE A 268 11.03 5.53 3.65
N PHE A 269 11.74 5.59 4.79
CA PHE A 269 11.56 6.66 5.77
C PHE A 269 11.93 8.05 5.19
N VAL A 270 13.05 8.15 4.47
CA VAL A 270 13.46 9.41 3.81
C VAL A 270 12.44 9.82 2.75
N ALA A 271 11.91 8.87 1.97
CA ALA A 271 10.86 9.14 0.98
C ALA A 271 9.58 9.65 1.65
N ALA A 272 9.16 9.05 2.78
CA ALA A 272 8.00 9.53 3.54
C ALA A 272 8.22 10.96 4.08
N VAL A 273 9.40 11.27 4.61
CA VAL A 273 9.73 12.63 5.05
C VAL A 273 9.71 13.62 3.87
N ALA A 274 10.24 13.23 2.71
CA ALA A 274 10.19 14.05 1.50
C ALA A 274 8.76 14.34 1.04
N ALA A 275 7.86 13.36 1.13
CA ALA A 275 6.43 13.56 0.83
C ALA A 275 5.77 14.57 1.78
N HIS A 276 6.10 14.52 3.08
CA HIS A 276 5.61 15.52 4.05
C HIS A 276 6.20 16.91 3.79
N LEU A 277 7.48 17.01 3.43
CA LEU A 277 8.12 18.28 3.04
C LEU A 277 7.45 18.90 1.82
N SER A 278 7.18 18.09 0.80
CA SER A 278 6.45 18.53 -0.40
C SER A 278 5.04 19.01 -0.05
N HIS A 279 4.33 18.30 0.81
CA HIS A 279 3.01 18.71 1.27
C HIS A 279 3.04 20.05 2.04
N LEU A 280 4.02 20.23 2.93
CA LEU A 280 4.20 21.49 3.66
C LEU A 280 4.56 22.65 2.73
N GLU A 281 5.33 22.41 1.67
CA GLU A 281 5.67 23.40 0.66
C GLU A 281 4.45 23.82 -0.14
N LEU A 282 3.66 22.85 -0.64
CA LEU A 282 2.43 23.11 -1.39
C LEU A 282 1.38 23.86 -0.55
N THR A 283 1.40 23.73 0.78
CA THR A 283 0.50 24.44 1.70
C THR A 283 1.10 25.74 2.24
N GLY A 284 2.31 26.12 1.82
CA GLY A 284 2.99 27.35 2.25
C GLY A 284 3.66 27.27 3.64
N ALA A 285 3.61 26.11 4.30
CA ALA A 285 4.21 25.90 5.62
C ALA A 285 5.72 25.55 5.58
N ALA A 286 6.27 25.30 4.40
CA ALA A 286 7.69 25.12 4.15
C ALA A 286 8.10 25.78 2.84
N MET A 287 9.40 25.98 2.65
CA MET A 287 10.00 26.53 1.43
C MET A 287 11.28 25.77 1.08
N LEU A 288 11.41 25.38 -0.18
CA LEU A 288 12.65 24.82 -0.74
C LEU A 288 13.43 25.91 -1.47
N MET A 289 14.69 26.07 -1.17
CA MET A 289 15.56 27.10 -1.74
C MET A 289 16.89 26.50 -2.20
N MET A 290 17.41 27.00 -3.32
CA MET A 290 18.79 26.75 -3.72
C MET A 290 19.72 27.76 -3.04
N THR A 291 20.76 27.24 -2.42
CA THR A 291 21.84 27.99 -1.79
C THR A 291 23.20 27.48 -2.27
N ASP A 292 24.28 28.12 -1.85
CA ASP A 292 25.64 27.63 -2.14
C ASP A 292 25.92 26.25 -1.48
N GLU A 293 25.12 25.88 -0.46
CA GLU A 293 25.19 24.58 0.22
C GLU A 293 24.24 23.52 -0.42
N GLY A 294 23.51 23.88 -1.47
CA GLY A 294 22.56 23.01 -2.17
C GLY A 294 21.09 23.36 -1.93
N ALA A 295 20.22 22.39 -2.12
CA ALA A 295 18.77 22.54 -1.93
C ALA A 295 18.42 22.41 -0.43
N ILE A 296 17.94 23.50 0.17
CA ILE A 296 17.70 23.63 1.61
C ILE A 296 16.23 23.93 1.88
N TRP A 297 15.65 23.16 2.77
CA TRP A 297 14.31 23.38 3.33
C TRP A 297 14.37 24.31 4.53
N ARG A 298 13.35 25.18 4.65
CA ARG A 298 13.10 25.99 5.83
C ARG A 298 11.60 26.10 6.11
N GLY A 299 11.24 26.46 7.33
CA GLY A 299 9.85 26.78 7.67
C GLY A 299 9.31 27.94 6.82
N GLY A 300 8.04 27.86 6.44
CA GLY A 300 7.29 28.97 5.85
C GLY A 300 7.09 30.09 6.88
N SER A 301 6.81 31.27 6.40
CA SER A 301 6.51 32.47 7.24
C SER A 301 5.08 32.42 7.77
#